data_8f3da7a2a14cb2dd1e7e183bf2ec1462
#
_entry.id   8f3da7a2a14cb2dd1e7e183bf2ec1462
#
_cell.length_a   1.000
_cell.length_b   1.000
_cell.length_c   1.000
_cell.angle_alpha   90.00
_cell.angle_beta   90.00
_cell.angle_gamma   90.00
#
_symmetry.space_group_name_H-M   'P 1'
#
loop_
_entity.id
_entity.type
_entity.pdbx_description
1 polymer ?
#
loop_
_entity_poly.entity_id
_entity_poly.type
_entity_poly.pdbx_seq_one_letter_code
_entity_poly.pdbx_strand_id
1 'polypeptide(L)'
;MSTIERLDDGRMTDEYTSWIITALITTVAFLLRVWNVGFPNSLVFDETYYPKDAWTMLHQGYEATWPDAAKANADIVRGITNTWTPDAEFVVHPPVGKWLIATGEQLFGFNSFGWRFSSVVFGSLLVLMTIRLARRLSRSTMVGAIAGILLTLDGLAFVMSRIGLLDIFQAFFLVAGVSAVAANRDWFRHRLADHLRTIGNPHLDADFGPALGWRPWRLVAGIMFGLACGTKWNSMFVLATMGIVSVIWDWSARRLAGAGTKAWWSFLRDGVPAFVYLVVVALLTYLATWAKWLVTYPHMVFGKSWAGPAPSPGLSKVVGKPLAALWEYHRQIYDFHTGSYMMTQTHVYASNPSGWLVIQRPLGVDAVNGIKPSQQGCKAVGDTCLRVISATGTPVLWWFAAIAWWLR
;
A
#
# COMPACT_ATOMS: atom_id res chain seq x y z
N MET A 1 -31.43 -7.17 -23.40
CA MET A 1 -30.50 -6.09 -23.00
C MET A 1 -29.73 -5.66 -24.24
N SER A 2 -29.87 -4.42 -24.68
CA SER A 2 -29.15 -3.88 -25.86
C SER A 2 -27.64 -3.76 -25.57
N THR A 3 -26.81 -3.59 -26.62
CA THR A 3 -25.35 -3.36 -26.44
C THR A 3 -25.08 -2.12 -25.61
N ILE A 4 -25.84 -1.04 -25.82
CA ILE A 4 -25.73 0.21 -25.06
C ILE A 4 -26.04 -0.03 -23.58
N GLU A 5 -27.11 -0.75 -23.27
CA GLU A 5 -27.42 -1.11 -21.88
C GLU A 5 -26.34 -1.98 -21.23
N ARG A 6 -25.76 -2.94 -21.96
CA ARG A 6 -24.65 -3.75 -21.45
C ARG A 6 -23.37 -2.95 -21.20
N LEU A 7 -23.11 -1.92 -22.00
CA LEU A 7 -21.98 -1.02 -21.79
C LEU A 7 -22.23 -0.05 -20.63
N ASP A 8 -23.47 0.43 -20.49
CA ASP A 8 -23.89 1.40 -19.46
C ASP A 8 -24.44 0.71 -18.20
N ASP A 9 -24.32 -0.62 -18.13
CA ASP A 9 -24.72 -1.41 -16.97
C ASP A 9 -23.86 -1.03 -15.77
N GLY A 10 -24.43 -0.23 -14.87
CA GLY A 10 -23.68 0.18 -13.71
C GLY A 10 -24.12 1.44 -13.00
N ARG A 11 -25.14 2.13 -13.44
CA ARG A 11 -25.72 3.22 -12.66
C ARG A 11 -26.51 2.65 -11.50
N MET A 12 -25.99 2.85 -10.29
CA MET A 12 -26.69 2.51 -9.06
C MET A 12 -27.46 3.73 -8.57
N THR A 13 -28.71 3.53 -8.15
CA THR A 13 -29.63 4.60 -7.72
C THR A 13 -29.51 4.95 -6.24
N ASP A 14 -28.79 4.12 -5.45
CA ASP A 14 -28.64 4.23 -4.00
C ASP A 14 -27.33 4.94 -3.57
N GLU A 15 -26.83 5.86 -4.39
CA GLU A 15 -25.52 6.50 -4.18
C GLU A 15 -25.43 7.18 -2.79
N TYR A 16 -26.43 7.97 -2.42
CA TYR A 16 -26.47 8.68 -1.15
C TYR A 16 -26.46 7.71 0.05
N THR A 17 -27.34 6.72 0.05
CA THR A 17 -27.41 5.70 1.11
C THR A 17 -26.10 4.93 1.22
N SER A 18 -25.49 4.59 0.08
CA SER A 18 -24.22 3.87 0.06
C SER A 18 -23.07 4.65 0.68
N TRP A 19 -23.04 5.98 0.50
CA TRP A 19 -22.03 6.83 1.14
C TRP A 19 -22.26 6.97 2.65
N ILE A 20 -23.50 7.04 3.12
CA ILE A 20 -23.82 7.02 4.57
C ILE A 20 -23.31 5.71 5.18
N ILE A 21 -23.65 4.57 4.58
CA ILE A 21 -23.17 3.26 5.07
C ILE A 21 -21.66 3.19 5.06
N THR A 22 -21.01 3.65 3.99
CA THR A 22 -19.55 3.68 3.89
C THR A 22 -18.94 4.52 5.01
N ALA A 23 -19.48 5.73 5.24
CA ALA A 23 -18.98 6.63 6.28
C ALA A 23 -19.15 6.03 7.68
N LEU A 24 -20.31 5.44 7.98
CA LEU A 24 -20.59 4.79 9.27
C LEU A 24 -19.60 3.64 9.55
N ILE A 25 -19.43 2.71 8.60
CA ILE A 25 -18.51 1.58 8.77
C ILE A 25 -17.08 2.07 8.91
N THR A 26 -16.65 3.06 8.11
CA THR A 26 -15.32 3.63 8.18
C THR A 26 -15.06 4.32 9.52
N THR A 27 -16.06 5.06 10.04
CA THR A 27 -15.95 5.70 11.35
C THR A 27 -15.83 4.66 12.47
N VAL A 28 -16.64 3.60 12.45
CA VAL A 28 -16.51 2.49 13.42
C VAL A 28 -15.13 1.84 13.30
N ALA A 29 -14.65 1.59 12.08
CA ALA A 29 -13.31 1.05 11.85
C ALA A 29 -12.21 1.95 12.43
N PHE A 30 -12.33 3.27 12.29
CA PHE A 30 -11.40 4.23 12.87
C PHE A 30 -11.44 4.23 14.40
N LEU A 31 -12.63 4.30 14.99
CA LEU A 31 -12.81 4.31 16.46
C LEU A 31 -12.23 3.05 17.10
N LEU A 32 -12.48 1.89 16.52
CA LEU A 32 -11.91 0.62 16.99
C LEU A 32 -10.37 0.60 16.89
N ARG A 33 -9.79 1.16 15.83
CA ARG A 33 -8.35 1.17 15.60
C ARG A 33 -7.61 2.20 16.45
N VAL A 34 -8.20 3.36 16.68
CA VAL A 34 -7.57 4.42 17.50
C VAL A 34 -7.66 4.13 18.98
N TRP A 35 -8.64 3.31 19.42
CA TRP A 35 -8.80 2.95 20.83
C TRP A 35 -7.54 2.33 21.41
N ASN A 36 -6.96 3.00 22.38
CA ASN A 36 -5.73 2.56 23.07
C ASN A 36 -4.56 2.19 22.15
N VAL A 37 -4.40 2.89 21.01
CA VAL A 37 -3.36 2.56 20.01
C VAL A 37 -1.95 2.80 20.52
N GLY A 38 -1.76 3.68 21.51
CA GLY A 38 -0.47 3.90 22.19
C GLY A 38 0.00 2.71 23.05
N PHE A 39 -0.81 1.68 23.23
CA PHE A 39 -0.41 0.48 23.97
C PHE A 39 -0.02 -0.67 23.00
N PRO A 40 1.10 -1.40 23.29
CA PRO A 40 2.09 -1.17 24.34
C PRO A 40 2.92 0.09 24.10
N ASN A 41 3.34 0.77 25.18
CA ASN A 41 4.27 1.89 25.07
C ASN A 41 5.70 1.37 24.87
N SER A 42 5.94 0.80 23.68
CA SER A 42 7.22 0.24 23.25
C SER A 42 7.24 0.17 21.73
N LEU A 43 8.42 0.12 21.15
CA LEU A 43 8.61 -0.18 19.75
C LEU A 43 8.48 -1.70 19.56
N VAL A 44 7.53 -2.13 18.74
CA VAL A 44 7.25 -3.55 18.50
C VAL A 44 7.62 -3.93 17.06
N PHE A 45 8.18 -5.11 16.87
CA PHE A 45 8.58 -5.63 15.57
C PHE A 45 9.42 -4.61 14.77
N ASP A 46 9.10 -4.34 13.52
CA ASP A 46 9.82 -3.37 12.68
C ASP A 46 9.59 -1.89 13.06
N GLU A 47 8.77 -1.59 14.07
CA GLU A 47 8.77 -0.26 14.69
C GLU A 47 10.15 0.10 15.24
N THR A 48 11.03 -0.89 15.47
CA THR A 48 12.43 -0.65 15.83
C THR A 48 13.24 0.05 14.72
N TYR A 49 12.69 0.15 13.51
CA TYR A 49 13.28 0.85 12.35
C TYR A 49 12.44 2.04 11.91
N TYR A 50 11.24 1.81 11.40
CA TYR A 50 10.47 2.82 10.65
C TYR A 50 10.12 4.10 11.41
N PRO A 51 9.68 4.09 12.68
CA PRO A 51 9.50 5.31 13.46
C PRO A 51 10.79 6.10 13.65
N LYS A 52 11.91 5.42 13.89
CA LYS A 52 13.22 6.08 14.03
C LYS A 52 13.67 6.72 12.72
N ASP A 53 13.51 6.03 11.60
CA ASP A 53 13.75 6.57 10.27
C ASP A 53 12.87 7.80 10.02
N ALA A 54 11.56 7.68 10.29
CA ALA A 54 10.59 8.74 10.12
C ALA A 54 10.95 10.00 10.94
N TRP A 55 11.36 9.81 12.19
CA TRP A 55 11.78 10.89 13.06
C TRP A 55 13.02 11.60 12.55
N THR A 56 14.05 10.87 12.12
CA THR A 56 15.26 11.48 11.58
C THR A 56 15.01 12.14 10.22
N MET A 57 14.12 11.61 9.39
CA MET A 57 13.69 12.24 8.14
C MET A 57 13.02 13.61 8.37
N LEU A 58 12.26 13.80 9.45
CA LEU A 58 11.70 15.11 9.81
C LEU A 58 12.79 16.14 10.09
N HIS A 59 13.90 15.73 10.73
CA HIS A 59 14.94 16.64 11.19
C HIS A 59 16.06 16.85 10.17
N GLN A 60 16.45 15.79 9.46
CA GLN A 60 17.58 15.81 8.52
C GLN A 60 17.14 15.75 7.04
N GLY A 61 15.92 15.25 6.77
CA GLY A 61 15.44 14.99 5.41
C GLY A 61 15.90 13.67 4.82
N TYR A 62 16.57 12.82 5.62
CA TYR A 62 17.00 11.48 5.29
C TYR A 62 17.06 10.62 6.57
N GLU A 63 17.13 9.31 6.40
CA GLU A 63 17.26 8.35 7.49
C GLU A 63 18.66 8.41 8.08
N ALA A 64 18.75 8.61 9.40
CA ALA A 64 20.00 8.78 10.12
C ALA A 64 20.19 7.73 11.21
N THR A 65 21.43 7.40 11.47
CA THR A 65 21.87 6.25 12.29
C THR A 65 21.59 6.44 13.78
N TRP A 66 21.07 5.43 14.41
CA TRP A 66 20.96 5.28 15.87
C TRP A 66 22.04 4.31 16.34
N PRO A 67 23.16 4.80 16.92
CA PRO A 67 24.36 4.00 17.16
C PRO A 67 24.15 2.75 18.02
N ASP A 68 23.24 2.81 18.97
CA ASP A 68 22.85 1.68 19.83
C ASP A 68 21.32 1.53 19.74
N ALA A 69 20.87 0.66 18.85
CA ALA A 69 19.45 0.46 18.58
C ALA A 69 18.66 0.00 19.82
N ALA A 70 19.22 -0.88 20.65
CA ALA A 70 18.55 -1.39 21.82
C ALA A 70 18.40 -0.31 22.92
N LYS A 71 19.45 0.46 23.15
CA LYS A 71 19.43 1.60 24.07
C LYS A 71 18.50 2.68 23.56
N ALA A 72 18.57 3.01 22.26
CA ALA A 72 17.68 4.00 21.64
C ALA A 72 16.20 3.64 21.80
N ASN A 73 15.82 2.37 21.63
CA ASN A 73 14.45 1.92 21.85
C ASN A 73 13.98 2.18 23.29
N ALA A 74 14.84 1.89 24.27
CA ALA A 74 14.56 2.15 25.69
C ALA A 74 14.51 3.65 26.02
N ASP A 75 15.36 4.46 25.40
CA ASP A 75 15.43 5.91 25.57
C ASP A 75 14.20 6.59 24.98
N ILE A 76 13.78 6.21 23.79
CA ILE A 76 12.57 6.72 23.13
C ILE A 76 11.32 6.51 24.00
N VAL A 77 11.16 5.33 24.58
CA VAL A 77 10.04 5.03 25.51
C VAL A 77 10.06 5.95 26.74
N ARG A 78 11.24 6.41 27.16
CA ARG A 78 11.43 7.37 28.26
C ARG A 78 11.33 8.84 27.82
N GLY A 79 11.08 9.11 26.53
CA GLY A 79 11.00 10.46 25.96
C GLY A 79 12.34 11.06 25.52
N ILE A 80 13.44 10.29 25.52
CA ILE A 80 14.75 10.73 25.04
C ILE A 80 14.85 10.42 23.54
N THR A 81 14.74 11.43 22.70
CA THR A 81 14.53 11.27 21.24
C THR A 81 15.67 11.80 20.38
N ASN A 82 16.80 12.16 20.98
CA ASN A 82 17.93 12.84 20.32
C ASN A 82 19.24 12.06 20.40
N THR A 83 19.20 10.73 20.51
CA THR A 83 20.40 9.87 20.62
C THR A 83 20.92 9.38 19.26
N TRP A 84 20.31 9.82 18.16
CA TRP A 84 20.78 9.57 16.80
C TRP A 84 21.96 10.47 16.40
N THR A 85 22.71 10.07 15.37
CA THR A 85 23.81 10.83 14.76
C THR A 85 23.42 11.29 13.35
N PRO A 86 24.06 12.34 12.79
CA PRO A 86 23.75 12.78 11.43
C PRO A 86 24.25 11.83 10.33
N ASP A 87 24.89 10.73 10.67
CA ASP A 87 25.35 9.74 9.67
C ASP A 87 24.14 9.08 9.00
N ALA A 88 24.10 9.11 7.66
CA ALA A 88 23.05 8.48 6.89
C ALA A 88 23.04 6.95 7.10
N GLU A 89 21.85 6.40 7.24
CA GLU A 89 21.63 4.96 7.40
C GLU A 89 21.27 4.30 6.07
N PHE A 90 21.75 3.07 5.86
CA PHE A 90 21.29 2.24 4.75
C PHE A 90 19.95 1.63 5.07
N VAL A 91 18.91 2.02 4.32
CA VAL A 91 17.56 1.48 4.46
C VAL A 91 17.09 0.85 3.16
N VAL A 92 16.27 -0.20 3.27
CA VAL A 92 15.92 -1.06 2.13
C VAL A 92 14.54 -0.78 1.54
N HIS A 93 13.76 0.09 2.16
CA HIS A 93 12.43 0.46 1.70
C HIS A 93 12.35 1.94 1.31
N PRO A 94 11.62 2.26 0.23
CA PRO A 94 11.38 3.64 -0.20
C PRO A 94 10.67 4.49 0.85
N PRO A 95 10.67 5.84 0.69
CA PRO A 95 10.39 6.76 1.80
C PRO A 95 8.91 7.00 2.13
N VAL A 96 7.92 6.64 1.25
CA VAL A 96 6.52 7.06 1.42
C VAL A 96 5.92 6.65 2.75
N GLY A 97 6.05 5.38 3.13
CA GLY A 97 5.46 4.90 4.38
C GLY A 97 6.09 5.55 5.61
N LYS A 98 7.40 5.81 5.56
CA LYS A 98 8.14 6.52 6.62
C LYS A 98 7.69 7.99 6.72
N TRP A 99 7.50 8.70 5.61
CA TRP A 99 6.93 10.04 5.63
C TRP A 99 5.51 10.07 6.20
N LEU A 100 4.70 9.04 5.97
CA LEU A 100 3.36 8.94 6.56
C LEU A 100 3.43 8.71 8.07
N ILE A 101 4.35 7.87 8.55
CA ILE A 101 4.62 7.73 9.99
C ILE A 101 5.08 9.07 10.57
N ALA A 102 6.01 9.74 9.91
CA ALA A 102 6.54 11.06 10.29
C ALA A 102 5.43 12.11 10.47
N THR A 103 4.35 12.08 9.67
CA THR A 103 3.23 13.01 9.86
C THR A 103 2.53 12.82 11.21
N GLY A 104 2.37 11.57 11.65
CA GLY A 104 1.80 11.28 12.97
C GLY A 104 2.74 11.71 14.11
N GLU A 105 4.05 11.49 13.95
CA GLU A 105 5.06 11.93 14.91
C GLU A 105 5.14 13.46 15.01
N GLN A 106 5.00 14.16 13.90
CA GLN A 106 4.98 15.62 13.90
C GLN A 106 3.76 16.21 14.60
N LEU A 107 2.60 15.55 14.47
CA LEU A 107 1.35 16.05 15.06
C LEU A 107 1.21 15.71 16.54
N PHE A 108 1.69 14.55 16.97
CA PHE A 108 1.44 14.01 18.29
C PHE A 108 2.72 13.72 19.11
N GLY A 109 3.90 14.05 18.54
CA GLY A 109 5.20 13.78 19.13
C GLY A 109 5.71 12.36 18.85
N PHE A 110 7.00 12.16 19.10
CA PHE A 110 7.68 10.88 18.93
C PHE A 110 7.37 9.93 20.11
N ASN A 111 6.19 9.36 20.08
CA ASN A 111 5.68 8.41 21.08
C ASN A 111 4.79 7.36 20.41
N SER A 112 4.40 6.31 21.13
CA SER A 112 3.68 5.16 20.58
C SER A 112 2.32 5.52 19.95
N PHE A 113 1.67 6.57 20.37
CA PHE A 113 0.48 7.09 19.71
C PHE A 113 0.86 7.78 18.39
N GLY A 114 1.87 8.66 18.41
CA GLY A 114 2.31 9.44 17.27
C GLY A 114 2.71 8.57 16.08
N TRP A 115 3.64 7.64 16.25
CA TRP A 115 4.09 6.81 15.13
C TRP A 115 3.06 5.79 14.62
N ARG A 116 1.99 5.46 15.42
CA ARG A 116 0.92 4.55 15.00
C ARG A 116 -0.29 5.26 14.40
N PHE A 117 -0.47 6.55 14.65
CA PHE A 117 -1.67 7.28 14.26
C PHE A 117 -1.94 7.23 12.75
N SER A 118 -0.91 7.42 11.92
CA SER A 118 -1.06 7.35 10.47
C SER A 118 -1.50 5.96 10.00
N SER A 119 -1.02 4.89 10.65
CA SER A 119 -1.46 3.52 10.37
C SER A 119 -2.95 3.33 10.66
N VAL A 120 -3.47 3.93 11.73
CA VAL A 120 -4.91 3.92 12.07
C VAL A 120 -5.73 4.61 10.96
N VAL A 121 -5.30 5.78 10.52
CA VAL A 121 -5.97 6.53 9.45
C VAL A 121 -6.00 5.72 8.16
N PHE A 122 -4.85 5.25 7.70
CA PHE A 122 -4.73 4.51 6.44
C PHE A 122 -5.42 3.14 6.48
N GLY A 123 -5.40 2.45 7.63
CA GLY A 123 -6.17 1.23 7.84
C GLY A 123 -7.67 1.45 7.77
N SER A 124 -8.16 2.59 8.25
CA SER A 124 -9.57 2.97 8.14
C SER A 124 -9.95 3.38 6.72
N LEU A 125 -9.08 4.12 6.03
CA LEU A 125 -9.23 4.44 4.60
C LEU A 125 -9.18 3.19 3.71
N LEU A 126 -8.40 2.17 4.09
CA LEU A 126 -8.40 0.87 3.41
C LEU A 126 -9.78 0.21 3.50
N VAL A 127 -10.45 0.27 4.65
CA VAL A 127 -11.83 -0.21 4.81
C VAL A 127 -12.77 0.56 3.87
N LEU A 128 -12.69 1.90 3.83
CA LEU A 128 -13.47 2.73 2.91
C LEU A 128 -13.26 2.30 1.45
N MET A 129 -12.01 2.19 1.03
CA MET A 129 -11.68 1.81 -0.36
C MET A 129 -12.18 0.40 -0.70
N THR A 130 -12.12 -0.53 0.25
CA THR A 130 -12.63 -1.90 0.08
C THR A 130 -14.15 -1.91 -0.09
N ILE A 131 -14.90 -1.14 0.70
CA ILE A 131 -16.35 -0.97 0.54
C ILE A 131 -16.68 -0.47 -0.85
N ARG A 132 -16.01 0.61 -1.29
CA ARG A 132 -16.28 1.25 -2.59
C ARG A 132 -15.88 0.35 -3.76
N LEU A 133 -14.78 -0.37 -3.66
CA LEU A 133 -14.35 -1.34 -4.67
C LEU A 133 -15.32 -2.52 -4.77
N ALA A 134 -15.66 -3.15 -3.64
CA ALA A 134 -16.57 -4.28 -3.61
C ALA A 134 -17.97 -3.89 -4.13
N ARG A 135 -18.51 -2.74 -3.72
CA ARG A 135 -19.75 -2.19 -4.26
C ARG A 135 -19.68 -1.96 -5.77
N ARG A 136 -18.60 -1.39 -6.27
CA ARG A 136 -18.39 -1.14 -7.71
C ARG A 136 -18.37 -2.42 -8.52
N LEU A 137 -17.67 -3.44 -8.03
CA LEU A 137 -17.52 -4.70 -8.74
C LEU A 137 -18.78 -5.56 -8.71
N SER A 138 -19.48 -5.61 -7.59
CA SER A 138 -20.70 -6.39 -7.38
C SER A 138 -22.00 -5.69 -7.77
N ARG A 139 -21.95 -4.36 -7.97
CA ARG A 139 -23.12 -3.50 -8.14
C ARG A 139 -24.11 -3.57 -6.95
N SER A 140 -23.62 -3.85 -5.75
CA SER A 140 -24.43 -4.02 -4.55
C SER A 140 -23.82 -3.28 -3.36
N THR A 141 -24.59 -2.36 -2.79
CA THR A 141 -24.23 -1.66 -1.55
C THR A 141 -24.13 -2.63 -0.37
N MET A 142 -24.95 -3.66 -0.34
CA MET A 142 -24.89 -4.69 0.70
C MET A 142 -23.56 -5.47 0.65
N VAL A 143 -23.12 -5.90 -0.54
CA VAL A 143 -21.84 -6.60 -0.70
C VAL A 143 -20.67 -5.69 -0.31
N GLY A 144 -20.74 -4.41 -0.69
CA GLY A 144 -19.75 -3.42 -0.25
C GLY A 144 -19.70 -3.28 1.27
N ALA A 145 -20.86 -3.14 1.93
CA ALA A 145 -20.96 -3.03 3.38
C ALA A 145 -20.42 -4.28 4.09
N ILE A 146 -20.81 -5.47 3.63
CA ILE A 146 -20.30 -6.74 4.17
C ILE A 146 -18.77 -6.82 4.05
N ALA A 147 -18.21 -6.50 2.88
CA ALA A 147 -16.75 -6.50 2.68
C ALA A 147 -16.04 -5.55 3.65
N GLY A 148 -16.61 -4.36 3.89
CA GLY A 148 -16.05 -3.40 4.85
C GLY A 148 -16.15 -3.88 6.30
N ILE A 149 -17.26 -4.48 6.71
CA ILE A 149 -17.42 -5.05 8.05
C ILE A 149 -16.43 -6.20 8.26
N LEU A 150 -16.32 -7.11 7.31
CA LEU A 150 -15.38 -8.23 7.39
C LEU A 150 -13.93 -7.75 7.52
N LEU A 151 -13.52 -6.75 6.73
CA LEU A 151 -12.17 -6.18 6.83
C LEU A 151 -11.97 -5.39 8.14
N THR A 152 -13.03 -4.77 8.67
CA THR A 152 -12.97 -4.07 9.96
C THR A 152 -12.67 -5.02 11.11
N LEU A 153 -13.23 -6.24 11.04
CA LEU A 153 -13.13 -7.28 12.07
C LEU A 153 -12.01 -8.30 11.82
N ASP A 154 -11.34 -8.22 10.65
CA ASP A 154 -10.22 -9.12 10.37
C ASP A 154 -9.02 -8.81 11.26
N GLY A 155 -8.53 -9.83 11.98
CA GLY A 155 -7.47 -9.68 12.97
C GLY A 155 -6.15 -9.23 12.36
N LEU A 156 -5.78 -9.72 11.16
CA LEU A 156 -4.56 -9.28 10.47
C LEU A 156 -4.65 -7.79 10.11
N ALA A 157 -5.71 -7.39 9.42
CA ALA A 157 -5.92 -5.99 9.02
C ALA A 157 -6.03 -5.07 10.25
N PHE A 158 -6.64 -5.55 11.33
CA PHE A 158 -6.77 -4.79 12.56
C PHE A 158 -5.41 -4.53 13.22
N VAL A 159 -4.59 -5.57 13.43
CA VAL A 159 -3.26 -5.44 14.05
C VAL A 159 -2.35 -4.58 13.19
N MET A 160 -2.27 -4.85 11.87
CA MET A 160 -1.42 -4.10 10.94
C MET A 160 -1.81 -2.61 10.83
N SER A 161 -3.06 -2.27 11.15
CA SER A 161 -3.54 -0.87 11.20
C SER A 161 -3.19 -0.15 12.51
N ARG A 162 -2.59 -0.83 13.50
CA ARG A 162 -2.35 -0.32 14.84
C ARG A 162 -0.88 -0.33 15.26
N ILE A 163 -0.01 -0.67 14.32
CA ILE A 163 1.45 -0.65 14.47
C ILE A 163 2.08 0.18 13.37
N GLY A 164 3.21 0.81 13.65
CA GLY A 164 3.91 1.72 12.74
C GLY A 164 4.71 0.97 11.66
N LEU A 165 4.02 0.17 10.84
CA LEU A 165 4.60 -0.59 9.73
C LEU A 165 4.22 -0.01 8.38
N LEU A 166 5.00 -0.35 7.35
CA LEU A 166 4.79 0.15 5.98
C LEU A 166 3.63 -0.54 5.25
N ASP A 167 3.27 -1.75 5.68
CA ASP A 167 2.37 -2.66 4.96
C ASP A 167 0.95 -2.11 4.82
N ILE A 168 0.43 -1.43 5.84
CA ILE A 168 -0.92 -0.87 5.79
C ILE A 168 -1.02 0.28 4.77
N PHE A 169 0.02 1.10 4.63
CA PHE A 169 0.08 2.16 3.63
C PHE A 169 0.16 1.56 2.23
N GLN A 170 1.01 0.55 2.03
CA GLN A 170 1.09 -0.19 0.77
C GLN A 170 -0.26 -0.79 0.39
N ALA A 171 -0.94 -1.49 1.30
CA ALA A 171 -2.24 -2.09 1.08
C ALA A 171 -3.30 -1.05 0.66
N PHE A 172 -3.33 0.10 1.34
CA PHE A 172 -4.21 1.20 0.98
C PHE A 172 -3.95 1.70 -0.46
N PHE A 173 -2.71 2.01 -0.80
CA PHE A 173 -2.38 2.51 -2.14
C PHE A 173 -2.65 1.48 -3.23
N LEU A 174 -2.39 0.20 -2.98
CA LEU A 174 -2.71 -0.88 -3.92
C LEU A 174 -4.22 -1.00 -4.16
N VAL A 175 -5.04 -1.01 -3.11
CA VAL A 175 -6.50 -1.11 -3.24
C VAL A 175 -7.08 0.16 -3.88
N ALA A 176 -6.53 1.34 -3.58
CA ALA A 176 -6.90 2.59 -4.23
C ALA A 176 -6.57 2.58 -5.73
N GLY A 177 -5.39 2.07 -6.11
CA GLY A 177 -4.99 1.89 -7.51
C GLY A 177 -5.91 0.93 -8.27
N VAL A 178 -6.21 -0.24 -7.68
CA VAL A 178 -7.16 -1.21 -8.24
C VAL A 178 -8.55 -0.60 -8.38
N SER A 179 -9.01 0.16 -7.38
CA SER A 179 -10.30 0.86 -7.42
C SER A 179 -10.36 1.89 -8.55
N ALA A 180 -9.26 2.60 -8.79
CA ALA A 180 -9.17 3.57 -9.88
C ALA A 180 -9.16 2.87 -11.26
N VAL A 181 -8.48 1.72 -11.40
CA VAL A 181 -8.55 0.91 -12.64
C VAL A 181 -9.98 0.39 -12.88
N ALA A 182 -10.68 -0.05 -11.84
CA ALA A 182 -12.09 -0.46 -11.95
C ALA A 182 -13.00 0.73 -12.31
N ALA A 183 -12.74 1.92 -11.76
CA ALA A 183 -13.44 3.15 -12.14
C ALA A 183 -13.17 3.55 -13.59
N ASN A 184 -11.92 3.37 -14.08
CA ASN A 184 -11.58 3.59 -15.49
C ASN A 184 -12.33 2.64 -16.41
N ARG A 185 -12.49 1.35 -16.04
CA ARG A 185 -13.29 0.39 -16.82
C ARG A 185 -14.72 0.91 -17.03
N ASP A 186 -15.37 1.34 -15.96
CA ASP A 186 -16.74 1.84 -16.04
C ASP A 186 -16.82 3.14 -16.84
N TRP A 187 -15.90 4.08 -16.61
CA TRP A 187 -15.78 5.33 -17.35
C TRP A 187 -15.63 5.08 -18.86
N PHE A 188 -14.78 4.13 -19.25
CA PHE A 188 -14.54 3.78 -20.64
C PHE A 188 -15.78 3.19 -21.31
N ARG A 189 -16.47 2.28 -20.63
CA ARG A 189 -17.71 1.67 -21.10
C ARG A 189 -18.82 2.72 -21.30
N HIS A 190 -18.97 3.65 -20.36
CA HIS A 190 -19.91 4.76 -20.50
C HIS A 190 -19.59 5.64 -21.71
N ARG A 191 -18.31 5.97 -21.93
CA ARG A 191 -17.88 6.76 -23.10
C ARG A 191 -18.17 6.05 -24.43
N LEU A 192 -18.00 4.73 -24.50
CA LEU A 192 -18.40 3.95 -25.67
C LEU A 192 -19.93 3.95 -25.86
N ALA A 193 -20.70 3.77 -24.80
CA ALA A 193 -22.15 3.84 -24.85
C ALA A 193 -22.65 5.22 -25.34
N ASP A 194 -22.06 6.31 -24.81
CA ASP A 194 -22.39 7.66 -25.25
C ASP A 194 -22.08 7.89 -26.73
N HIS A 195 -20.95 7.37 -27.20
CA HIS A 195 -20.60 7.43 -28.64
C HIS A 195 -21.63 6.69 -29.48
N LEU A 196 -22.05 5.46 -29.12
CA LEU A 196 -23.09 4.71 -29.83
C LEU A 196 -24.43 5.46 -29.84
N ARG A 197 -24.81 6.12 -28.74
CA ARG A 197 -26.01 6.99 -28.72
C ARG A 197 -25.88 8.16 -29.68
N THR A 198 -24.70 8.79 -29.74
CA THR A 198 -24.45 9.97 -30.60
C THR A 198 -24.52 9.63 -32.09
N ILE A 199 -24.00 8.46 -32.50
CA ILE A 199 -24.06 8.02 -33.89
C ILE A 199 -25.41 7.39 -34.27
N GLY A 200 -26.33 7.22 -33.28
CA GLY A 200 -27.64 6.61 -33.50
C GLY A 200 -27.60 5.13 -33.88
N ASN A 201 -26.49 4.44 -33.60
CA ASN A 201 -26.30 3.04 -33.96
C ASN A 201 -25.99 2.21 -32.68
N PRO A 202 -26.64 1.05 -32.46
CA PRO A 202 -26.35 0.21 -31.30
C PRO A 202 -25.01 -0.52 -31.38
N HIS A 203 -24.30 -0.49 -32.54
CA HIS A 203 -23.03 -1.16 -32.77
C HIS A 203 -22.05 -0.27 -33.52
N LEU A 204 -20.75 -0.55 -33.39
CA LEU A 204 -19.67 0.12 -34.11
C LEU A 204 -19.51 -0.38 -35.58
N ASP A 205 -20.29 -1.40 -36.00
CA ASP A 205 -20.28 -1.97 -37.35
C ASP A 205 -18.86 -2.30 -37.84
N ALA A 206 -18.12 -3.02 -37.03
CA ALA A 206 -16.72 -3.36 -37.26
C ALA A 206 -15.77 -2.15 -37.37
N ASP A 207 -16.16 -0.96 -36.89
CA ASP A 207 -15.20 0.13 -36.69
C ASP A 207 -14.58 0.09 -35.30
N PHE A 208 -13.39 0.70 -35.16
CA PHE A 208 -12.67 0.74 -33.84
C PHE A 208 -13.39 1.63 -32.81
N GLY A 209 -14.11 2.64 -33.29
CA GLY A 209 -14.78 3.62 -32.45
C GLY A 209 -13.86 4.75 -31.96
N PRO A 210 -14.28 5.54 -30.98
CA PRO A 210 -13.64 6.78 -30.59
C PRO A 210 -12.26 6.55 -30.00
N ALA A 211 -11.32 7.48 -30.25
CA ALA A 211 -10.04 7.55 -29.53
C ALA A 211 -10.26 8.18 -28.15
N LEU A 212 -10.09 7.41 -27.10
CA LEU A 212 -10.29 7.83 -25.71
C LEU A 212 -8.93 7.94 -24.99
N GLY A 213 -8.10 8.91 -25.40
CA GLY A 213 -6.75 9.10 -24.87
C GLY A 213 -6.73 9.68 -23.44
N TRP A 214 -7.65 10.59 -23.10
CA TRP A 214 -7.76 11.15 -21.77
C TRP A 214 -8.45 10.17 -20.81
N ARG A 215 -7.75 9.75 -19.76
CA ARG A 215 -8.17 8.70 -18.81
C ARG A 215 -7.94 9.13 -17.38
N PRO A 216 -8.82 9.96 -16.78
CA PRO A 216 -8.58 10.54 -15.44
C PRO A 216 -8.40 9.46 -14.37
N TRP A 217 -9.16 8.38 -14.43
CA TRP A 217 -9.01 7.29 -13.45
C TRP A 217 -7.73 6.47 -13.64
N ARG A 218 -7.18 6.38 -14.85
CA ARG A 218 -5.85 5.80 -15.06
C ARG A 218 -4.75 6.68 -14.50
N LEU A 219 -4.88 8.00 -14.62
CA LEU A 219 -3.96 8.93 -13.97
C LEU A 219 -3.94 8.72 -12.45
N VAL A 220 -5.12 8.66 -11.82
CA VAL A 220 -5.23 8.35 -10.39
C VAL A 220 -4.61 7.00 -10.07
N ALA A 221 -4.87 5.96 -10.87
CA ALA A 221 -4.29 4.63 -10.66
C ALA A 221 -2.75 4.66 -10.73
N GLY A 222 -2.17 5.36 -11.72
CA GLY A 222 -0.72 5.52 -11.85
C GLY A 222 -0.10 6.20 -10.63
N ILE A 223 -0.73 7.26 -10.12
CA ILE A 223 -0.28 7.94 -8.89
C ILE A 223 -0.35 6.98 -7.69
N MET A 224 -1.46 6.28 -7.50
CA MET A 224 -1.61 5.34 -6.37
C MET A 224 -0.60 4.19 -6.43
N PHE A 225 -0.38 3.60 -7.59
CA PHE A 225 0.64 2.56 -7.76
C PHE A 225 2.06 3.10 -7.60
N GLY A 226 2.33 4.33 -8.04
CA GLY A 226 3.61 5.00 -7.81
C GLY A 226 3.89 5.19 -6.31
N LEU A 227 2.89 5.62 -5.52
CA LEU A 227 2.98 5.72 -4.06
C LEU A 227 3.11 4.34 -3.40
N ALA A 228 2.41 3.32 -3.91
CA ALA A 228 2.56 1.95 -3.43
C ALA A 228 4.00 1.43 -3.64
N CYS A 229 4.58 1.62 -4.84
CA CYS A 229 5.98 1.30 -5.11
C CYS A 229 6.94 2.15 -4.26
N GLY A 230 6.59 3.42 -4.01
CA GLY A 230 7.29 4.33 -3.11
C GLY A 230 7.19 3.93 -1.62
N THR A 231 6.38 2.93 -1.31
CA THR A 231 6.30 2.31 0.02
C THR A 231 7.07 0.99 0.05
N LYS A 232 6.79 0.06 -0.86
CA LYS A 232 7.49 -1.24 -1.02
C LYS A 232 7.50 -1.67 -2.50
N TRP A 233 8.63 -2.14 -3.00
CA TRP A 233 8.83 -2.47 -4.42
C TRP A 233 7.98 -3.62 -4.95
N ASN A 234 7.60 -4.58 -4.11
CA ASN A 234 6.72 -5.68 -4.53
C ASN A 234 5.35 -5.22 -5.06
N SER A 235 4.98 -3.96 -4.83
CA SER A 235 3.81 -3.31 -5.43
C SER A 235 3.83 -3.32 -6.97
N MET A 236 5.02 -3.40 -7.59
CA MET A 236 5.18 -3.47 -9.05
C MET A 236 4.47 -4.67 -9.69
N PHE A 237 4.35 -5.79 -8.97
CA PHE A 237 3.65 -6.97 -9.48
C PHE A 237 2.15 -6.73 -9.63
N VAL A 238 1.54 -6.02 -8.67
CA VAL A 238 0.12 -5.63 -8.76
C VAL A 238 -0.07 -4.58 -9.85
N LEU A 239 0.82 -3.59 -9.95
CA LEU A 239 0.82 -2.60 -11.04
C LEU A 239 0.87 -3.28 -12.41
N ALA A 240 1.80 -4.21 -12.63
CA ALA A 240 1.95 -4.93 -13.91
C ALA A 240 0.68 -5.73 -14.24
N THR A 241 0.15 -6.48 -13.28
CA THR A 241 -1.09 -7.25 -13.43
C THR A 241 -2.26 -6.34 -13.80
N MET A 242 -2.45 -5.25 -13.07
CA MET A 242 -3.56 -4.31 -13.32
C MET A 242 -3.38 -3.51 -14.61
N GLY A 243 -2.15 -3.29 -15.04
CA GLY A 243 -1.83 -2.73 -16.36
C GLY A 243 -2.38 -3.62 -17.49
N ILE A 244 -2.06 -4.92 -17.44
CA ILE A 244 -2.54 -5.90 -18.41
C ILE A 244 -4.08 -6.00 -18.36
N VAL A 245 -4.66 -6.17 -17.18
CA VAL A 245 -6.12 -6.27 -16.97
C VAL A 245 -6.84 -5.04 -17.53
N SER A 246 -6.29 -3.84 -17.34
CA SER A 246 -6.85 -2.58 -17.83
C SER A 246 -6.98 -2.57 -19.36
N VAL A 247 -5.99 -3.08 -20.09
CA VAL A 247 -6.02 -3.14 -21.56
C VAL A 247 -6.96 -4.26 -22.06
N ILE A 248 -6.99 -5.40 -21.37
CA ILE A 248 -7.93 -6.50 -21.68
C ILE A 248 -9.37 -6.02 -21.49
N TRP A 249 -9.67 -5.23 -20.46
CA TRP A 249 -11.01 -4.66 -20.26
C TRP A 249 -11.40 -3.69 -21.37
N ASP A 250 -10.49 -2.86 -21.87
CA ASP A 250 -10.77 -1.96 -23.00
C ASP A 250 -11.04 -2.76 -24.29
N TRP A 251 -10.19 -3.74 -24.58
CA TRP A 251 -10.40 -4.66 -25.70
C TRP A 251 -11.77 -5.36 -25.64
N SER A 252 -12.12 -5.89 -24.45
CA SER A 252 -13.40 -6.55 -24.22
C SER A 252 -14.59 -5.59 -24.44
N ALA A 253 -14.49 -4.35 -23.94
CA ALA A 253 -15.53 -3.34 -24.13
C ALA A 253 -15.73 -2.95 -25.60
N ARG A 254 -14.63 -2.81 -26.37
CA ARG A 254 -14.73 -2.55 -27.81
C ARG A 254 -15.32 -3.74 -28.59
N ARG A 255 -14.96 -4.97 -28.21
CA ARG A 255 -15.60 -6.17 -28.77
C ARG A 255 -17.10 -6.18 -28.48
N LEU A 256 -17.48 -5.89 -27.26
CA LEU A 256 -18.89 -5.80 -26.86
C LEU A 256 -19.63 -4.71 -27.63
N ALA A 257 -18.96 -3.58 -27.93
CA ALA A 257 -19.51 -2.49 -28.75
C ALA A 257 -19.62 -2.81 -30.24
N GLY A 258 -19.14 -3.96 -30.70
CA GLY A 258 -19.25 -4.36 -32.08
C GLY A 258 -18.05 -4.00 -32.99
N ALA A 259 -16.86 -3.73 -32.41
CA ALA A 259 -15.64 -3.44 -33.16
C ALA A 259 -15.08 -4.65 -33.93
N GLY A 260 -15.59 -5.84 -33.73
CA GLY A 260 -15.15 -7.06 -34.42
C GLY A 260 -13.64 -7.32 -34.25
N THR A 261 -12.97 -7.64 -35.35
CA THR A 261 -11.52 -7.86 -35.40
C THR A 261 -10.70 -6.59 -35.14
N LYS A 262 -11.25 -5.40 -35.42
CA LYS A 262 -10.56 -4.13 -35.14
C LYS A 262 -10.36 -3.89 -33.64
N ALA A 263 -11.10 -4.57 -32.76
CA ALA A 263 -10.88 -4.49 -31.33
C ALA A 263 -9.43 -4.83 -30.92
N TRP A 264 -8.71 -5.65 -31.69
CA TRP A 264 -7.29 -5.95 -31.45
C TRP A 264 -6.37 -4.73 -31.46
N TRP A 265 -6.76 -3.66 -32.18
CA TRP A 265 -6.03 -2.39 -32.12
C TRP A 265 -6.01 -1.75 -30.71
N SER A 266 -6.87 -2.22 -29.77
CA SER A 266 -6.84 -1.76 -28.38
C SER A 266 -5.50 -2.01 -27.71
N PHE A 267 -4.81 -3.11 -28.02
CA PHE A 267 -3.49 -3.40 -27.46
C PHE A 267 -2.47 -2.32 -27.81
N LEU A 268 -2.64 -1.62 -28.92
CA LEU A 268 -1.79 -0.49 -29.30
C LEU A 268 -2.45 0.85 -28.94
N ARG A 269 -3.67 1.12 -29.42
CA ARG A 269 -4.32 2.44 -29.30
C ARG A 269 -4.78 2.77 -27.88
N ASP A 270 -5.21 1.78 -27.09
CA ASP A 270 -5.54 1.95 -25.68
C ASP A 270 -4.38 1.52 -24.76
N GLY A 271 -3.52 0.60 -25.23
CA GLY A 271 -2.35 0.09 -24.52
C GLY A 271 -1.25 1.14 -24.36
N VAL A 272 -0.93 1.92 -25.40
CA VAL A 272 0.07 3.00 -25.28
C VAL A 272 -0.34 4.05 -24.24
N PRO A 273 -1.56 4.61 -24.25
CA PRO A 273 -2.02 5.45 -23.17
C PRO A 273 -2.02 4.75 -21.80
N ALA A 274 -2.37 3.45 -21.74
CA ALA A 274 -2.31 2.69 -20.49
C ALA A 274 -0.88 2.62 -19.95
N PHE A 275 0.11 2.36 -20.80
CA PHE A 275 1.52 2.38 -20.42
C PHE A 275 1.94 3.75 -19.88
N VAL A 276 1.58 4.83 -20.58
CA VAL A 276 1.91 6.19 -20.11
C VAL A 276 1.32 6.45 -18.71
N TYR A 277 0.03 6.18 -18.51
CA TYR A 277 -0.61 6.45 -17.24
C TYR A 277 -0.15 5.50 -16.12
N LEU A 278 -0.01 4.21 -16.40
CA LEU A 278 0.25 3.22 -15.35
C LEU A 278 1.74 2.97 -15.12
N VAL A 279 2.61 3.21 -16.10
CA VAL A 279 4.04 3.00 -15.96
C VAL A 279 4.76 4.34 -15.81
N VAL A 280 4.61 5.26 -16.79
CA VAL A 280 5.37 6.52 -16.76
C VAL A 280 4.91 7.42 -15.60
N VAL A 281 3.60 7.60 -15.40
CA VAL A 281 3.10 8.39 -14.25
C VAL A 281 3.47 7.73 -12.93
N ALA A 282 3.36 6.40 -12.81
CA ALA A 282 3.77 5.71 -11.60
C ALA A 282 5.27 5.89 -11.31
N LEU A 283 6.12 5.80 -12.34
CA LEU A 283 7.57 6.06 -12.21
C LEU A 283 7.86 7.49 -11.79
N LEU A 284 7.20 8.48 -12.42
CA LEU A 284 7.38 9.90 -12.06
C LEU A 284 6.91 10.16 -10.62
N THR A 285 5.79 9.58 -10.22
CA THR A 285 5.30 9.64 -8.84
C THR A 285 6.30 9.01 -7.89
N TYR A 286 6.80 7.83 -8.22
CA TYR A 286 7.85 7.16 -7.43
C TYR A 286 9.09 8.03 -7.27
N LEU A 287 9.62 8.60 -8.35
CA LEU A 287 10.78 9.49 -8.31
C LEU A 287 10.50 10.76 -7.49
N ALA A 288 9.30 11.32 -7.60
CA ALA A 288 8.89 12.47 -6.81
C ALA A 288 8.89 12.18 -5.29
N THR A 289 8.65 10.94 -4.86
CA THR A 289 8.73 10.58 -3.44
C THR A 289 10.14 10.70 -2.85
N TRP A 290 11.17 10.64 -3.70
CA TRP A 290 12.57 10.81 -3.33
C TRP A 290 13.05 12.26 -3.38
N ALA A 291 12.16 13.22 -3.68
CA ALA A 291 12.54 14.63 -3.89
C ALA A 291 13.32 15.21 -2.68
N LYS A 292 12.88 14.93 -1.46
CA LYS A 292 13.57 15.42 -0.25
C LYS A 292 14.96 14.80 -0.12
N TRP A 293 15.11 13.50 -0.35
CA TRP A 293 16.40 12.82 -0.37
C TRP A 293 17.34 13.41 -1.42
N LEU A 294 16.85 13.65 -2.66
CA LEU A 294 17.63 14.23 -3.75
C LEU A 294 18.14 15.63 -3.43
N VAL A 295 17.30 16.48 -2.82
CA VAL A 295 17.68 17.85 -2.42
C VAL A 295 18.68 17.82 -1.28
N THR A 296 18.54 16.87 -0.35
CA THR A 296 19.41 16.79 0.84
C THR A 296 20.74 16.11 0.55
N TYR A 297 20.80 15.24 -0.48
CA TYR A 297 21.96 14.40 -0.81
C TYR A 297 23.32 15.13 -0.80
N PRO A 298 23.46 16.36 -1.34
CA PRO A 298 24.74 17.06 -1.33
C PRO A 298 25.27 17.41 0.08
N HIS A 299 24.40 17.38 1.08
CA HIS A 299 24.71 17.73 2.47
C HIS A 299 24.65 16.53 3.42
N MET A 300 24.35 15.31 2.88
CA MET A 300 24.31 14.10 3.69
C MET A 300 25.70 13.73 4.20
N VAL A 301 25.74 13.33 5.45
CA VAL A 301 26.94 12.79 6.07
C VAL A 301 26.91 11.26 5.93
N PHE A 302 27.95 10.70 5.35
CA PHE A 302 28.10 9.24 5.23
C PHE A 302 29.16 8.78 6.23
N GLY A 303 28.79 7.86 7.10
CA GLY A 303 29.62 7.41 8.21
C GLY A 303 30.15 5.99 8.06
N LYS A 304 30.53 5.39 9.19
CA LYS A 304 31.09 4.03 9.22
C LYS A 304 30.05 2.94 8.96
N SER A 305 28.78 3.17 9.29
CA SER A 305 27.69 2.22 9.11
C SER A 305 27.30 2.06 7.64
N TRP A 306 27.39 3.14 6.87
CA TRP A 306 27.17 3.16 5.44
C TRP A 306 28.03 4.22 4.76
N ALA A 307 28.87 3.77 3.83
CA ALA A 307 29.76 4.65 3.07
C ALA A 307 29.03 5.51 2.02
N GLY A 308 27.70 5.33 1.91
CA GLY A 308 26.87 6.00 0.92
C GLY A 308 26.90 5.34 -0.47
N PRO A 309 26.07 5.82 -1.39
CA PRO A 309 26.14 5.38 -2.78
C PRO A 309 27.35 5.97 -3.48
N ALA A 310 28.03 5.17 -4.28
CA ALA A 310 29.19 5.58 -5.10
C ALA A 310 28.75 5.76 -6.56
N PRO A 311 28.22 6.94 -6.97
CA PRO A 311 27.70 7.16 -8.30
C PRO A 311 28.80 7.13 -9.36
N SER A 312 28.54 6.45 -10.49
CA SER A 312 29.51 6.40 -11.57
C SER A 312 29.73 7.80 -12.17
N PRO A 313 31.00 8.14 -12.52
CA PRO A 313 31.29 9.45 -13.12
C PRO A 313 30.56 9.68 -14.45
N GLY A 314 30.37 8.63 -15.26
CA GLY A 314 29.67 8.71 -16.55
C GLY A 314 28.20 9.09 -16.37
N LEU A 315 27.48 8.39 -15.50
CA LEU A 315 26.07 8.69 -15.24
C LEU A 315 25.90 10.05 -14.57
N SER A 316 26.80 10.43 -13.66
CA SER A 316 26.78 11.73 -12.98
C SER A 316 26.89 12.92 -13.95
N LYS A 317 27.62 12.76 -15.07
CA LYS A 317 27.72 13.79 -16.12
C LYS A 317 26.42 13.96 -16.90
N VAL A 318 25.60 12.91 -17.01
CA VAL A 318 24.35 12.92 -17.80
C VAL A 318 23.16 13.41 -16.98
N VAL A 319 22.97 12.85 -15.78
CA VAL A 319 21.76 13.11 -14.97
C VAL A 319 22.04 13.92 -13.70
N GLY A 320 23.27 14.30 -13.45
CA GLY A 320 23.69 14.95 -12.21
C GLY A 320 23.99 13.96 -11.08
N LYS A 321 24.84 14.40 -10.13
CA LYS A 321 25.34 13.55 -9.04
C LYS A 321 24.23 13.00 -8.14
N PRO A 322 23.18 13.76 -7.72
CA PRO A 322 22.11 13.22 -6.85
C PRO A 322 21.31 12.08 -7.49
N LEU A 323 20.92 12.20 -8.77
CA LEU A 323 20.16 11.17 -9.47
C LEU A 323 21.03 9.93 -9.75
N ALA A 324 22.31 10.14 -10.08
CA ALA A 324 23.24 9.03 -10.24
C ALA A 324 23.50 8.28 -8.91
N ALA A 325 23.54 9.02 -7.81
CA ALA A 325 23.63 8.44 -6.47
C ALA A 325 22.36 7.68 -6.09
N LEU A 326 21.17 8.23 -6.40
CA LEU A 326 19.91 7.52 -6.17
C LEU A 326 19.85 6.22 -6.97
N TRP A 327 20.31 6.21 -8.21
CA TRP A 327 20.41 4.99 -9.01
C TRP A 327 21.30 3.94 -8.34
N GLU A 328 22.49 4.34 -7.88
CA GLU A 328 23.41 3.43 -7.19
C GLU A 328 22.83 2.92 -5.86
N TYR A 329 22.12 3.79 -5.12
CA TYR A 329 21.41 3.38 -3.92
C TYR A 329 20.34 2.30 -4.22
N HIS A 330 19.56 2.49 -5.30
CA HIS A 330 18.60 1.48 -5.74
C HIS A 330 19.28 0.15 -6.10
N ARG A 331 20.46 0.21 -6.70
CA ARG A 331 21.26 -0.98 -7.00
C ARG A 331 21.67 -1.70 -5.73
N GLN A 332 22.17 -0.97 -4.72
CA GLN A 332 22.51 -1.54 -3.41
C GLN A 332 21.28 -2.17 -2.71
N ILE A 333 20.12 -1.52 -2.78
CA ILE A 333 18.86 -2.08 -2.24
C ILE A 333 18.48 -3.37 -3.00
N TYR A 334 18.59 -3.39 -4.31
CA TYR A 334 18.33 -4.58 -5.12
C TYR A 334 19.28 -5.73 -4.77
N ASP A 335 20.58 -5.44 -4.68
CA ASP A 335 21.60 -6.42 -4.30
C ASP A 335 21.36 -6.96 -2.87
N PHE A 336 20.91 -6.13 -1.95
CA PHE A 336 20.51 -6.57 -0.61
C PHE A 336 19.33 -7.56 -0.67
N HIS A 337 18.29 -7.24 -1.41
CA HIS A 337 17.09 -8.10 -1.47
C HIS A 337 17.30 -9.42 -2.23
N THR A 338 18.21 -9.45 -3.21
CA THR A 338 18.46 -10.62 -4.07
C THR A 338 19.76 -11.32 -3.76
N GLY A 339 20.58 -10.76 -2.89
CA GLY A 339 21.91 -11.29 -2.53
C GLY A 339 21.87 -12.49 -1.58
N SER A 340 23.00 -13.16 -1.45
CA SER A 340 23.17 -14.35 -0.61
C SER A 340 22.82 -14.09 0.85
N TYR A 341 23.06 -12.88 1.36
CA TYR A 341 22.70 -12.53 2.73
C TYR A 341 21.22 -12.80 3.00
N MET A 342 20.28 -12.21 2.20
CA MET A 342 18.84 -12.42 2.42
C MET A 342 18.41 -13.86 2.14
N MET A 343 19.00 -14.52 1.14
CA MET A 343 18.64 -15.89 0.80
C MET A 343 19.04 -16.91 1.88
N THR A 344 20.02 -16.61 2.72
CA THR A 344 20.48 -17.49 3.80
C THR A 344 19.84 -17.17 5.15
N GLN A 345 19.07 -16.08 5.26
CA GLN A 345 18.40 -15.75 6.51
C GLN A 345 17.30 -16.74 6.84
N THR A 346 17.25 -17.16 8.09
CA THR A 346 16.19 -17.99 8.65
C THR A 346 15.52 -17.24 9.81
N HIS A 347 14.22 -17.41 9.94
CA HIS A 347 13.49 -16.80 11.05
C HIS A 347 12.47 -17.78 11.61
N VAL A 348 12.32 -17.78 12.94
CA VAL A 348 11.36 -18.69 13.63
C VAL A 348 9.91 -18.51 13.17
N TYR A 349 9.54 -17.33 12.70
CA TYR A 349 8.23 -17.03 12.13
C TYR A 349 8.19 -17.11 10.61
N ALA A 350 9.23 -17.62 9.95
CA ALA A 350 9.20 -17.81 8.50
C ALA A 350 8.02 -18.71 8.10
N SER A 351 7.21 -18.24 7.16
CA SER A 351 6.04 -18.97 6.66
C SER A 351 6.14 -19.15 5.15
N ASN A 352 5.77 -20.35 4.69
CA ASN A 352 5.73 -20.63 3.26
C ASN A 352 4.49 -19.94 2.62
N PRO A 353 4.62 -19.30 1.45
CA PRO A 353 3.50 -18.63 0.76
C PRO A 353 2.29 -19.54 0.53
N SER A 354 2.48 -20.86 0.31
CA SER A 354 1.38 -21.83 0.16
C SER A 354 0.49 -21.94 1.40
N GLY A 355 0.99 -21.59 2.58
CA GLY A 355 0.25 -21.63 3.83
C GLY A 355 -0.47 -20.32 4.19
N TRP A 356 -0.24 -19.22 3.46
CA TRP A 356 -0.76 -17.90 3.85
C TRP A 356 -2.29 -17.84 3.80
N LEU A 357 -2.91 -18.41 2.76
CA LEU A 357 -4.37 -18.42 2.62
C LEU A 357 -5.10 -19.17 3.74
N VAL A 358 -4.42 -20.12 4.37
CA VAL A 358 -4.99 -20.91 5.49
C VAL A 358 -4.44 -20.51 6.85
N ILE A 359 -3.66 -19.44 6.91
CA ILE A 359 -3.08 -18.87 8.15
C ILE A 359 -2.22 -19.92 8.89
N GLN A 360 -1.44 -20.70 8.17
CA GLN A 360 -0.69 -21.82 8.75
C GLN A 360 0.33 -21.37 9.80
N ARG A 361 0.96 -20.19 9.63
CA ARG A 361 1.91 -19.62 10.60
C ARG A 361 1.69 -18.10 10.69
N PRO A 362 0.83 -17.63 11.63
CA PRO A 362 0.61 -16.22 11.85
C PRO A 362 1.86 -15.57 12.45
N LEU A 363 2.08 -14.29 12.12
CA LEU A 363 3.20 -13.52 12.60
C LEU A 363 2.95 -13.00 14.02
N GLY A 364 3.82 -13.33 14.97
CA GLY A 364 3.89 -12.65 16.27
C GLY A 364 4.66 -11.33 16.12
N VAL A 365 4.01 -10.23 16.44
CA VAL A 365 4.61 -8.88 16.32
C VAL A 365 5.13 -8.33 17.67
N ASP A 366 4.66 -8.88 18.79
CA ASP A 366 5.15 -8.59 20.13
C ASP A 366 4.99 -9.82 21.01
N ALA A 367 5.98 -10.12 21.86
CA ALA A 367 5.90 -11.19 22.85
C ALA A 367 6.70 -10.81 24.10
N VAL A 368 6.02 -10.74 25.24
CA VAL A 368 6.63 -10.49 26.54
C VAL A 368 6.40 -11.70 27.42
N ASN A 369 7.48 -12.41 27.72
CA ASN A 369 7.49 -13.61 28.56
C ASN A 369 7.83 -13.25 30.03
N GLY A 370 7.46 -14.11 30.96
CA GLY A 370 7.89 -14.02 32.34
C GLY A 370 7.31 -12.83 33.11
N ILE A 371 6.13 -12.34 32.71
CA ILE A 371 5.44 -11.29 33.47
C ILE A 371 5.04 -11.84 34.84
N LYS A 372 5.58 -11.25 35.92
CA LYS A 372 5.32 -11.70 37.27
C LYS A 372 3.86 -11.44 37.70
N PRO A 373 3.34 -12.22 38.67
CA PRO A 373 2.03 -11.94 39.27
C PRO A 373 1.90 -10.49 39.72
N SER A 374 0.73 -9.92 39.55
CA SER A 374 0.39 -8.50 39.84
C SER A 374 1.06 -7.45 38.95
N GLN A 375 1.94 -7.85 38.00
CA GLN A 375 2.51 -6.93 36.99
C GLN A 375 1.75 -7.01 35.69
N GLN A 376 1.56 -5.89 35.03
CA GLN A 376 0.95 -5.78 33.67
C GLN A 376 -0.36 -6.58 33.51
N GLY A 377 -1.16 -6.70 34.54
CA GLY A 377 -2.42 -7.44 34.57
C GLY A 377 -2.31 -8.97 34.68
N CYS A 378 -1.11 -9.51 34.98
CA CYS A 378 -0.93 -10.93 35.28
C CYS A 378 -1.65 -11.33 36.56
N LYS A 379 -2.61 -12.27 36.45
CA LYS A 379 -3.38 -12.82 37.57
C LYS A 379 -2.95 -14.24 37.96
N ALA A 380 -1.86 -14.76 37.41
CA ALA A 380 -1.36 -16.08 37.70
C ALA A 380 -0.97 -16.20 39.19
N VAL A 381 -1.16 -17.36 39.78
CA VAL A 381 -0.76 -17.67 41.16
C VAL A 381 0.41 -18.65 41.10
N GLY A 382 1.58 -18.19 41.53
CA GLY A 382 2.78 -19.05 41.59
C GLY A 382 3.48 -19.27 40.25
N ASP A 383 3.05 -18.59 39.16
CA ASP A 383 3.62 -18.73 37.83
C ASP A 383 3.73 -17.35 37.13
N THR A 384 4.21 -17.31 35.92
CA THR A 384 4.36 -16.09 35.08
C THR A 384 3.35 -16.06 33.98
N CYS A 385 3.02 -14.84 33.47
CA CYS A 385 2.17 -14.65 32.32
C CYS A 385 2.99 -14.39 31.05
N LEU A 386 2.36 -14.70 29.93
CA LEU A 386 2.78 -14.36 28.58
C LEU A 386 1.81 -13.34 27.98
N ARG A 387 2.33 -12.28 27.37
CA ARG A 387 1.56 -11.36 26.53
C ARG A 387 2.07 -11.49 25.10
N VAL A 388 1.17 -11.76 24.16
CA VAL A 388 1.50 -11.87 22.73
C VAL A 388 0.54 -11.00 21.93
N ILE A 389 1.07 -10.28 20.94
CA ILE A 389 0.29 -9.66 19.87
C ILE A 389 0.61 -10.40 18.57
N SER A 390 -0.38 -11.07 17.98
CA SER A 390 -0.23 -11.80 16.74
C SER A 390 -1.04 -11.15 15.63
N ALA A 391 -0.40 -10.91 14.48
CA ALA A 391 -1.06 -10.51 13.24
C ALA A 391 -1.67 -11.74 12.56
N THR A 392 -2.82 -12.17 13.08
CA THR A 392 -3.52 -13.38 12.61
C THR A 392 -4.79 -12.98 11.88
N GLY A 393 -4.94 -13.40 10.63
CA GLY A 393 -6.21 -13.26 9.90
C GLY A 393 -7.32 -14.03 10.65
N THR A 394 -8.56 -13.57 10.54
CA THR A 394 -9.71 -14.24 11.15
C THR A 394 -9.95 -15.59 10.48
N PRO A 395 -9.70 -16.75 11.13
CA PRO A 395 -9.63 -18.05 10.45
C PRO A 395 -10.89 -18.37 9.65
N VAL A 396 -12.07 -18.16 10.24
CA VAL A 396 -13.35 -18.42 9.56
C VAL A 396 -13.45 -17.62 8.26
N LEU A 397 -13.10 -16.32 8.28
CA LEU A 397 -13.15 -15.46 7.10
C LEU A 397 -12.19 -15.95 6.01
N TRP A 398 -10.95 -16.23 6.37
CA TRP A 398 -9.91 -16.61 5.42
C TRP A 398 -10.17 -17.98 4.81
N TRP A 399 -10.56 -18.96 5.62
CA TRP A 399 -10.84 -20.33 5.14
C TRP A 399 -12.06 -20.36 4.23
N PHE A 400 -13.16 -19.68 4.60
CA PHE A 400 -14.32 -19.57 3.71
C PHE A 400 -14.00 -18.82 2.42
N ALA A 401 -13.16 -17.78 2.47
CA ALA A 401 -12.72 -17.07 1.27
C ALA A 401 -11.89 -17.98 0.35
N ALA A 402 -10.97 -18.78 0.90
CA ALA A 402 -10.19 -19.74 0.14
C ALA A 402 -11.07 -20.83 -0.52
N ILE A 403 -12.04 -21.37 0.20
CA ILE A 403 -13.02 -22.33 -0.33
C ILE A 403 -13.87 -21.69 -1.43
N ALA A 404 -14.39 -20.48 -1.21
CA ALA A 404 -15.21 -19.77 -2.20
C ALA A 404 -14.44 -19.44 -3.48
N TRP A 405 -13.14 -19.18 -3.36
CA TRP A 405 -12.26 -18.97 -4.51
C TRP A 405 -12.02 -20.27 -5.28
N TRP A 406 -11.86 -21.39 -4.58
CA TRP A 406 -11.61 -22.70 -5.20
C TRP A 406 -12.86 -23.25 -5.92
N LEU A 407 -14.07 -22.91 -5.45
CA LEU A 407 -15.34 -23.37 -6.04
C LEU A 407 -15.80 -22.56 -7.29
N ARG A 408 -15.07 -21.52 -7.70
CA ARG A 408 -15.33 -20.71 -8.91
C ARG A 408 -14.54 -21.19 -10.11
#